data_eaf486fd5beb68d485a17efa8f4d06cc
#
_entry.id   eaf486fd5beb68d485a17efa8f4d06cc
#
_cell.length_a   1.000
_cell.length_b   1.000
_cell.length_c   1.000
_cell.angle_alpha   90.00
_cell.angle_beta   90.00
_cell.angle_gamma   90.00
#
_symmetry.space_group_name_H-M   'P 1'
#
loop_
_entity.id
_entity.type
_entity.pdbx_description
1 polymer ?
#
loop_
_entity_poly.entity_id
_entity_poly.type
_entity_poly.pdbx_seq_one_letter_code
_entity_poly.pdbx_strand_id
1 'polypeptide(L)'
;MHIHVLGICGTFMGSLAVLAKELGHRVTGSDANVYPLMSTQLQAQGIELMQGYDPAHLEPAPDLVVIGNALSRGNPAVEHVLNKGLPYVSGPQWLADHVLQGRWVLAVAGTHGKTTTTSMLAWVLEHAGMSPGFLIGGVPQNFGVSARLGGTPFFVVEADEYDSAFFDKRSKFVHYRPRTAILNNLEFDHADIFPDLAAIERQFHHLVRTVPGEGLIIRPSAEKALERVLGMGCWTPVQTTGEGGQWQARLLAEDGSRFEVLFDGIVQGEVDWPLTGLHNVANALASLAAARHVGVMPSQGAAALSEFRNVKRRMEKVAEVQGVTLYDDFAHHPTAIATTLDGLRKQVGADTQVIAIVEPRSNSMKLGAHRDGLPDSVRQADQVLWYAPPNLGWDLAATAAQCAIPSQVCDTLEAIIEQVRQQARPGAQVVIMSNGGFGGLHGKLAAALAE
;
A
#
# COMPACT_ATOMS: atom_id res chain seq x y z
N MET A 1 -14.45 -9.08 25.51
CA MET A 1 -13.85 -7.84 26.05
C MET A 1 -14.43 -6.63 25.32
N HIS A 2 -14.42 -5.47 25.99
CA HIS A 2 -14.63 -4.20 25.34
C HIS A 2 -13.27 -3.58 24.96
N ILE A 3 -13.04 -3.41 23.67
CA ILE A 3 -11.83 -2.80 23.11
C ILE A 3 -12.18 -1.44 22.53
N HIS A 4 -11.46 -0.41 22.96
CA HIS A 4 -11.58 0.93 22.37
C HIS A 4 -10.33 1.26 21.55
N VAL A 5 -10.55 1.66 20.29
CA VAL A 5 -9.46 1.92 19.32
C VAL A 5 -9.32 3.43 19.12
N LEU A 6 -8.16 3.97 19.47
CA LEU A 6 -7.81 5.37 19.22
C LEU A 6 -7.14 5.49 17.83
N GLY A 7 -7.69 6.36 16.98
CA GLY A 7 -7.28 6.49 15.58
C GLY A 7 -7.93 5.46 14.66
N ILE A 8 -9.15 5.06 14.97
CA ILE A 8 -9.86 3.93 14.36
C ILE A 8 -10.14 4.10 12.85
N CYS A 9 -10.23 5.32 12.36
CA CYS A 9 -10.52 5.58 10.95
C CYS A 9 -9.30 5.51 10.02
N GLY A 10 -8.10 5.27 10.57
CA GLY A 10 -6.94 4.91 9.77
C GLY A 10 -7.09 3.53 9.15
N THR A 11 -6.51 3.30 7.97
CA THR A 11 -6.69 2.05 7.21
C THR A 11 -6.29 0.82 8.02
N PHE A 12 -5.11 0.84 8.63
CA PHE A 12 -4.63 -0.26 9.47
C PHE A 12 -5.50 -0.46 10.71
N MET A 13 -5.78 0.61 11.44
CA MET A 13 -6.54 0.55 12.69
C MET A 13 -8.00 0.16 12.46
N GLY A 14 -8.61 0.62 11.38
CA GLY A 14 -9.95 0.20 10.99
C GLY A 14 -10.02 -1.28 10.62
N SER A 15 -9.05 -1.77 9.87
CA SER A 15 -8.95 -3.20 9.54
C SER A 15 -8.76 -4.06 10.80
N LEU A 16 -7.93 -3.59 11.72
CA LEU A 16 -7.73 -4.25 13.03
C LEU A 16 -9.03 -4.31 13.83
N ALA A 17 -9.80 -3.22 13.85
CA ALA A 17 -11.10 -3.16 14.52
C ALA A 17 -12.10 -4.19 13.95
N VAL A 18 -12.11 -4.39 12.65
CA VAL A 18 -12.90 -5.45 11.99
C VAL A 18 -12.50 -6.83 12.50
N LEU A 19 -11.19 -7.13 12.57
CA LEU A 19 -10.70 -8.40 13.10
C LEU A 19 -11.10 -8.61 14.57
N ALA A 20 -11.01 -7.56 15.39
CA ALA A 20 -11.44 -7.62 16.78
C ALA A 20 -12.95 -7.91 16.91
N LYS A 21 -13.75 -7.31 16.04
CA LYS A 21 -15.19 -7.58 15.97
C LYS A 21 -15.49 -9.02 15.58
N GLU A 22 -14.80 -9.55 14.57
CA GLU A 22 -14.95 -10.96 14.16
C GLU A 22 -14.54 -11.95 15.27
N LEU A 23 -13.59 -11.58 16.12
CA LEU A 23 -13.23 -12.37 17.30
C LEU A 23 -14.29 -12.36 18.41
N GLY A 24 -15.35 -11.59 18.25
CA GLY A 24 -16.47 -11.52 19.22
C GLY A 24 -16.32 -10.41 20.26
N HIS A 25 -15.36 -9.51 20.13
CA HIS A 25 -15.21 -8.39 21.02
C HIS A 25 -16.25 -7.29 20.74
N ARG A 26 -16.64 -6.55 21.78
CA ARG A 26 -17.29 -5.27 21.61
C ARG A 26 -16.22 -4.25 21.23
N VAL A 27 -16.39 -3.58 20.10
CA VAL A 27 -15.41 -2.61 19.59
C VAL A 27 -16.04 -1.25 19.48
N THR A 28 -15.38 -0.26 20.07
CA THR A 28 -15.69 1.16 19.93
C THR A 28 -14.42 1.88 19.49
N GLY A 29 -14.52 3.10 19.00
CA GLY A 29 -13.32 3.86 18.62
C GLY A 29 -13.54 5.35 18.51
N SER A 30 -12.45 6.09 18.65
CA SER A 30 -12.37 7.54 18.52
C SER A 30 -11.43 7.92 17.40
N ASP A 31 -11.77 8.97 16.67
CA ASP A 31 -10.91 9.56 15.64
C ASP A 31 -11.27 11.04 15.43
N ALA A 32 -10.28 11.84 15.07
CA ALA A 32 -10.51 13.24 14.68
C ALA A 32 -11.24 13.34 13.33
N ASN A 33 -11.20 12.30 12.50
CA ASN A 33 -11.65 12.27 11.12
C ASN A 33 -12.72 11.18 10.90
N VAL A 34 -13.83 11.25 11.59
CA VAL A 34 -14.96 10.32 11.41
C VAL A 34 -15.82 10.78 10.25
N TYR A 35 -15.43 10.39 9.02
CA TYR A 35 -16.19 10.68 7.79
C TYR A 35 -16.12 9.51 6.80
N PRO A 36 -17.02 9.43 5.79
CA PRO A 36 -17.06 8.33 4.81
C PRO A 36 -15.73 8.16 4.10
N LEU A 37 -15.48 7.00 3.85
CA LEU A 37 -15.46 5.69 3.50
C LEU A 37 -15.23 4.71 4.67
N MET A 38 -14.14 4.90 5.45
CA MET A 38 -13.82 3.99 6.55
C MET A 38 -14.91 4.02 7.63
N SER A 39 -15.41 5.20 7.99
CA SER A 39 -16.48 5.31 8.99
C SER A 39 -17.74 4.54 8.61
N THR A 40 -18.13 4.60 7.34
CA THR A 40 -19.31 3.85 6.85
C THR A 40 -19.09 2.34 6.93
N GLN A 41 -17.90 1.86 6.56
CA GLN A 41 -17.56 0.43 6.63
C GLN A 41 -17.57 -0.07 8.08
N LEU A 42 -17.00 0.69 9.01
CA LEU A 42 -16.93 0.32 10.42
C LEU A 42 -18.32 0.31 11.07
N GLN A 43 -19.15 1.31 10.79
CA GLN A 43 -20.52 1.38 11.28
C GLN A 43 -21.37 0.22 10.75
N ALA A 44 -21.20 -0.16 9.49
CA ALA A 44 -21.87 -1.33 8.91
C ALA A 44 -21.51 -2.65 9.62
N GLN A 45 -20.35 -2.71 10.27
CA GLN A 45 -19.91 -3.84 11.10
C GLN A 45 -20.42 -3.76 12.55
N GLY A 46 -21.22 -2.76 12.89
CA GLY A 46 -21.72 -2.57 14.24
C GLY A 46 -20.69 -1.99 15.21
N ILE A 47 -19.68 -1.28 14.71
CA ILE A 47 -18.66 -0.59 15.50
C ILE A 47 -19.13 0.84 15.77
N GLU A 48 -19.17 1.22 17.05
CA GLU A 48 -19.54 2.57 17.47
C GLU A 48 -18.34 3.50 17.32
N LEU A 49 -18.52 4.58 16.53
CA LEU A 49 -17.51 5.59 16.27
C LEU A 49 -17.83 6.90 16.98
N MET A 50 -16.80 7.53 17.55
CA MET A 50 -16.90 8.78 18.29
C MET A 50 -15.96 9.82 17.68
N GLN A 51 -16.51 11.00 17.40
CA GLN A 51 -15.76 12.12 16.83
C GLN A 51 -14.86 12.76 17.90
N GLY A 52 -13.61 12.99 17.55
CA GLY A 52 -12.61 13.59 18.43
C GLY A 52 -12.00 12.60 19.43
N TYR A 53 -11.22 13.13 20.35
CA TYR A 53 -10.49 12.36 21.36
C TYR A 53 -10.87 12.82 22.79
N ASP A 54 -12.17 12.94 23.04
CA ASP A 54 -12.68 13.31 24.36
C ASP A 54 -12.44 12.17 25.36
N PRO A 55 -11.83 12.43 26.52
CA PRO A 55 -11.70 11.43 27.60
C PRO A 55 -13.01 10.77 28.01
N ALA A 56 -14.14 11.44 27.86
CA ALA A 56 -15.46 10.86 28.13
C ALA A 56 -15.80 9.64 27.26
N HIS A 57 -15.17 9.48 26.09
CA HIS A 57 -15.32 8.29 25.24
C HIS A 57 -14.80 7.02 25.92
N LEU A 58 -13.94 7.17 26.95
CA LEU A 58 -13.34 6.07 27.71
C LEU A 58 -14.07 5.82 29.03
N GLU A 59 -15.29 6.33 29.18
CA GLU A 59 -16.13 6.11 30.35
C GLU A 59 -17.49 5.47 29.94
N PRO A 60 -17.86 4.32 30.51
CA PRO A 60 -17.08 3.50 31.45
C PRO A 60 -15.80 2.93 30.78
N ALA A 61 -14.77 2.68 31.59
CA ALA A 61 -13.46 2.24 31.09
C ALA A 61 -13.56 0.95 30.27
N PRO A 62 -12.98 0.93 29.06
CA PRO A 62 -12.85 -0.32 28.29
C PRO A 62 -11.89 -1.30 28.96
N ASP A 63 -11.95 -2.57 28.57
CA ASP A 63 -11.02 -3.58 29.06
C ASP A 63 -9.60 -3.37 28.49
N LEU A 64 -9.52 -2.82 27.27
CA LEU A 64 -8.26 -2.55 26.58
C LEU A 64 -8.41 -1.36 25.63
N VAL A 65 -7.39 -0.50 25.58
CA VAL A 65 -7.27 0.57 24.59
C VAL A 65 -6.17 0.22 23.59
N VAL A 66 -6.49 0.22 22.31
CA VAL A 66 -5.52 0.05 21.22
C VAL A 66 -5.21 1.42 20.63
N ILE A 67 -3.94 1.82 20.69
CA ILE A 67 -3.51 3.17 20.32
C ILE A 67 -2.82 3.15 18.96
N GLY A 68 -3.34 3.92 18.01
CA GLY A 68 -2.77 4.07 16.67
C GLY A 68 -1.46 4.86 16.67
N ASN A 69 -0.61 4.59 15.68
CA ASN A 69 0.73 5.19 15.58
C ASN A 69 0.73 6.69 15.24
N ALA A 70 -0.37 7.23 14.74
CA ALA A 70 -0.49 8.66 14.45
C ALA A 70 -0.71 9.52 15.71
N LEU A 71 -1.01 8.90 16.85
CA LEU A 71 -1.26 9.60 18.11
C LEU A 71 0.03 9.85 18.88
N SER A 72 0.06 10.93 19.63
CA SER A 72 1.22 11.35 20.40
C SER A 72 0.81 11.87 21.79
N ARG A 73 1.81 12.10 22.64
CA ARG A 73 1.61 12.78 23.93
C ARG A 73 0.98 14.14 23.70
N GLY A 74 0.14 14.54 24.63
CA GLY A 74 -0.68 15.74 24.53
C GLY A 74 -2.08 15.51 23.96
N ASN A 75 -2.34 14.36 23.33
CA ASN A 75 -3.68 13.98 22.92
C ASN A 75 -4.55 13.71 24.16
N PRO A 76 -5.73 14.34 24.31
CA PRO A 76 -6.53 14.24 25.54
C PRO A 76 -6.90 12.80 25.94
N ALA A 77 -7.25 11.96 24.97
CA ALA A 77 -7.58 10.55 25.23
C ALA A 77 -6.34 9.75 25.63
N VAL A 78 -5.19 9.97 24.99
CA VAL A 78 -3.92 9.36 25.35
C VAL A 78 -3.52 9.74 26.77
N GLU A 79 -3.59 11.03 27.14
CA GLU A 79 -3.25 11.48 28.48
C GLU A 79 -4.20 10.88 29.54
N HIS A 80 -5.48 10.73 29.22
CA HIS A 80 -6.44 10.07 30.09
C HIS A 80 -6.08 8.59 30.35
N VAL A 81 -5.73 7.86 29.29
CA VAL A 81 -5.29 6.46 29.40
C VAL A 81 -4.10 6.32 30.34
N LEU A 82 -3.09 7.19 30.16
CA LEU A 82 -1.89 7.17 30.99
C LEU A 82 -2.18 7.55 32.45
N ASN A 83 -2.94 8.61 32.65
CA ASN A 83 -3.24 9.12 33.99
C ASN A 83 -4.11 8.15 34.80
N LYS A 84 -5.03 7.46 34.17
CA LYS A 84 -5.90 6.47 34.82
C LYS A 84 -5.28 5.07 34.90
N GLY A 85 -4.14 4.84 34.26
CA GLY A 85 -3.52 3.53 34.23
C GLY A 85 -4.36 2.48 33.51
N LEU A 86 -5.12 2.88 32.50
CA LEU A 86 -5.91 1.93 31.69
C LEU A 86 -4.98 1.01 30.91
N PRO A 87 -5.33 -0.29 30.76
CA PRO A 87 -4.56 -1.18 29.90
C PRO A 87 -4.52 -0.67 28.47
N TYR A 88 -3.34 -0.59 27.89
CA TYR A 88 -3.16 -0.14 26.50
C TYR A 88 -2.09 -0.93 25.76
N VAL A 89 -2.19 -0.96 24.45
CA VAL A 89 -1.31 -1.71 23.54
C VAL A 89 -1.27 -1.01 22.17
N SER A 90 -0.19 -1.23 21.43
CA SER A 90 -0.13 -0.83 20.02
C SER A 90 -0.98 -1.74 19.13
N GLY A 91 -1.40 -1.24 17.96
CA GLY A 91 -2.11 -2.06 16.98
C GLY A 91 -1.32 -3.30 16.54
N PRO A 92 -0.04 -3.16 16.13
CA PRO A 92 0.77 -4.32 15.74
C PRO A 92 0.95 -5.36 16.84
N GLN A 93 1.14 -4.93 18.08
CA GLN A 93 1.27 -5.86 19.21
C GLN A 93 -0.05 -6.60 19.45
N TRP A 94 -1.19 -5.90 19.42
CA TRP A 94 -2.50 -6.52 19.56
C TRP A 94 -2.73 -7.59 18.46
N LEU A 95 -2.42 -7.22 17.21
CA LEU A 95 -2.54 -8.15 16.08
C LEU A 95 -1.70 -9.40 16.28
N ALA A 96 -0.44 -9.25 16.71
CA ALA A 96 0.46 -10.35 16.98
C ALA A 96 -0.08 -11.26 18.06
N ASP A 97 -0.54 -10.70 19.20
CA ASP A 97 -0.95 -11.47 20.37
C ASP A 97 -2.31 -12.17 20.20
N HIS A 98 -3.26 -11.55 19.50
CA HIS A 98 -4.64 -12.02 19.46
C HIS A 98 -5.08 -12.62 18.12
N VAL A 99 -4.35 -12.35 17.03
CA VAL A 99 -4.69 -12.86 15.70
C VAL A 99 -3.60 -13.76 15.15
N LEU A 100 -2.34 -13.33 15.16
CA LEU A 100 -1.25 -14.04 14.49
C LEU A 100 -0.67 -15.21 15.29
N GLN A 101 -0.84 -15.23 16.61
CA GLN A 101 -0.33 -16.27 17.46
C GLN A 101 -0.82 -17.64 17.02
N GLY A 102 0.13 -18.56 16.78
CA GLY A 102 -0.16 -19.93 16.36
C GLY A 102 -0.54 -20.10 14.88
N ARG A 103 -0.48 -19.03 14.09
CA ARG A 103 -0.76 -19.07 12.64
C ARG A 103 0.52 -19.14 11.82
N TRP A 104 0.38 -19.54 10.57
CA TRP A 104 1.42 -19.39 9.57
C TRP A 104 1.30 -18.02 8.95
N VAL A 105 2.15 -17.09 9.36
CA VAL A 105 2.13 -15.71 8.90
C VAL A 105 2.98 -15.57 7.62
N LEU A 106 2.36 -15.01 6.57
CA LEU A 106 3.01 -14.60 5.34
C LEU A 106 3.01 -13.07 5.32
N ALA A 107 4.17 -12.47 5.44
CA ALA A 107 4.32 -11.01 5.51
C ALA A 107 4.88 -10.44 4.20
N VAL A 108 4.38 -9.28 3.79
CA VAL A 108 4.87 -8.54 2.63
C VAL A 108 5.39 -7.18 3.09
N ALA A 109 6.70 -7.02 3.07
CA ALA A 109 7.40 -5.79 3.38
C ALA A 109 8.01 -5.17 2.12
N GLY A 110 8.37 -3.91 2.18
CA GLY A 110 8.98 -3.17 1.08
C GLY A 110 8.56 -1.71 1.07
N THR A 111 9.24 -0.89 0.30
CA THR A 111 8.87 0.52 0.13
C THR A 111 7.64 0.65 -0.76
N HIS A 112 7.61 -0.11 -1.86
CA HIS A 112 6.55 -0.07 -2.87
C HIS A 112 5.91 -1.43 -3.08
N GLY A 113 4.64 -1.42 -3.51
CA GLY A 113 3.92 -2.61 -3.93
C GLY A 113 3.44 -3.53 -2.80
N LYS A 114 3.55 -3.13 -1.54
CA LYS A 114 3.09 -3.92 -0.39
C LYS A 114 1.62 -4.32 -0.52
N THR A 115 0.76 -3.35 -0.69
CA THR A 115 -0.70 -3.57 -0.75
C THR A 115 -1.09 -4.47 -1.92
N THR A 116 -0.56 -4.21 -3.09
CA THR A 116 -0.84 -4.99 -4.29
C THR A 116 -0.32 -6.42 -4.16
N THR A 117 0.91 -6.60 -3.70
CA THR A 117 1.51 -7.93 -3.51
C THR A 117 0.81 -8.74 -2.43
N THR A 118 0.45 -8.11 -1.32
CA THR A 118 -0.34 -8.75 -0.25
C THR A 118 -1.70 -9.20 -0.77
N SER A 119 -2.34 -8.37 -1.58
CA SER A 119 -3.64 -8.69 -2.21
C SER A 119 -3.53 -9.83 -3.21
N MET A 120 -2.48 -9.84 -4.03
CA MET A 120 -2.20 -10.94 -4.96
C MET A 120 -1.99 -12.25 -4.21
N LEU A 121 -1.16 -12.23 -3.16
CA LEU A 121 -0.87 -13.42 -2.37
C LEU A 121 -2.12 -13.96 -1.69
N ALA A 122 -2.90 -13.11 -1.05
CA ALA A 122 -4.16 -13.52 -0.42
C ALA A 122 -5.14 -14.13 -1.45
N TRP A 123 -5.23 -13.53 -2.64
CA TRP A 123 -6.09 -14.04 -3.71
C TRP A 123 -5.60 -15.41 -4.26
N VAL A 124 -4.30 -15.57 -4.46
CA VAL A 124 -3.73 -16.85 -4.90
C VAL A 124 -4.07 -17.96 -3.90
N LEU A 125 -3.93 -17.71 -2.59
CA LEU A 125 -4.29 -18.68 -1.56
C LEU A 125 -5.81 -18.94 -1.54
N GLU A 126 -6.63 -17.92 -1.68
CA GLU A 126 -8.09 -18.05 -1.73
C GLU A 126 -8.53 -18.91 -2.94
N HIS A 127 -8.00 -18.60 -4.11
CA HIS A 127 -8.30 -19.32 -5.35
C HIS A 127 -7.89 -20.81 -5.27
N ALA A 128 -6.85 -21.11 -4.51
CA ALA A 128 -6.42 -22.48 -4.22
C ALA A 128 -7.25 -23.18 -3.12
N GLY A 129 -8.29 -22.54 -2.60
CA GLY A 129 -9.16 -23.10 -1.57
C GLY A 129 -8.63 -23.04 -0.15
N MET A 130 -7.57 -22.26 0.09
CA MET A 130 -6.90 -22.21 1.41
C MET A 130 -7.54 -21.22 2.39
N SER A 131 -8.54 -20.46 1.98
CA SER A 131 -9.30 -19.52 2.85
C SER A 131 -8.42 -18.74 3.85
N PRO A 132 -7.45 -17.94 3.39
CA PRO A 132 -6.54 -17.25 4.29
C PRO A 132 -7.23 -16.14 5.08
N GLY A 133 -6.73 -15.87 6.30
CA GLY A 133 -6.92 -14.59 6.93
C GLY A 133 -6.01 -13.55 6.28
N PHE A 134 -6.37 -12.28 6.39
CA PHE A 134 -5.51 -11.20 5.91
C PHE A 134 -5.78 -9.87 6.59
N LEU A 135 -4.77 -9.01 6.60
CA LEU A 135 -4.87 -7.57 6.87
C LEU A 135 -4.06 -6.83 5.80
N ILE A 136 -4.76 -6.03 5.01
CA ILE A 136 -4.24 -5.33 3.84
C ILE A 136 -4.49 -3.83 4.00
N GLY A 137 -3.55 -3.00 3.58
CA GLY A 137 -3.64 -1.54 3.63
C GLY A 137 -4.52 -0.91 2.55
N GLY A 138 -5.40 -1.68 1.93
CA GLY A 138 -6.34 -1.25 0.90
C GLY A 138 -7.46 -2.27 0.76
N VAL A 139 -8.37 -2.04 -0.19
CA VAL A 139 -9.49 -2.95 -0.45
C VAL A 139 -9.27 -3.67 -1.78
N PRO A 140 -8.85 -4.96 -1.76
CA PRO A 140 -8.77 -5.76 -2.97
C PRO A 140 -10.16 -5.99 -3.56
N GLN A 141 -10.32 -5.79 -4.86
CA GLN A 141 -11.63 -5.93 -5.50
C GLN A 141 -12.13 -7.37 -5.50
N ASN A 142 -11.24 -8.36 -5.49
CA ASN A 142 -11.61 -9.78 -5.39
C ASN A 142 -12.27 -10.15 -4.05
N PHE A 143 -12.01 -9.39 -2.99
CA PHE A 143 -12.54 -9.66 -1.65
C PHE A 143 -13.58 -8.63 -1.17
N GLY A 144 -13.45 -7.37 -1.58
CA GLY A 144 -14.32 -6.28 -1.15
C GLY A 144 -14.12 -5.82 0.31
N VAL A 145 -13.18 -6.40 1.03
CA VAL A 145 -12.82 -6.07 2.41
C VAL A 145 -11.30 -5.98 2.56
N SER A 146 -10.83 -5.23 3.54
CA SER A 146 -9.39 -5.06 3.81
C SER A 146 -8.84 -6.04 4.85
N ALA A 147 -9.70 -6.71 5.60
CA ALA A 147 -9.31 -7.66 6.63
C ALA A 147 -10.37 -8.73 6.87
N ARG A 148 -9.94 -9.93 7.21
CA ARG A 148 -10.77 -11.02 7.70
C ARG A 148 -9.91 -12.05 8.45
N LEU A 149 -10.52 -12.82 9.35
CA LEU A 149 -9.81 -13.88 10.09
C LEU A 149 -9.47 -15.10 9.24
N GLY A 150 -10.26 -15.38 8.23
CA GLY A 150 -10.13 -16.59 7.39
C GLY A 150 -10.49 -17.88 8.13
N GLY A 151 -10.47 -19.00 7.40
CA GLY A 151 -10.87 -20.33 7.89
C GLY A 151 -9.73 -21.30 8.11
N THR A 152 -8.47 -20.89 7.93
CA THR A 152 -7.29 -21.74 8.05
C THR A 152 -6.18 -21.06 8.88
N PRO A 153 -5.09 -21.76 9.24
CA PRO A 153 -3.96 -21.14 9.92
C PRO A 153 -3.17 -20.11 9.12
N PHE A 154 -3.37 -20.01 7.81
CA PHE A 154 -2.63 -19.07 6.96
C PHE A 154 -3.17 -17.65 7.12
N PHE A 155 -2.27 -16.72 7.38
CA PHE A 155 -2.60 -15.30 7.51
C PHE A 155 -1.61 -14.45 6.72
N VAL A 156 -2.13 -13.64 5.79
CA VAL A 156 -1.35 -12.75 4.95
C VAL A 156 -1.42 -11.34 5.52
N VAL A 157 -0.29 -10.73 5.83
CA VAL A 157 -0.24 -9.39 6.43
C VAL A 157 0.64 -8.46 5.63
N GLU A 158 0.14 -7.25 5.38
CA GLU A 158 0.96 -6.15 4.88
C GLU A 158 1.86 -5.65 6.01
N ALA A 159 3.17 -5.76 5.80
CA ALA A 159 4.18 -5.55 6.83
C ALA A 159 4.86 -4.19 6.63
N ASP A 160 4.35 -3.18 7.31
CA ASP A 160 4.77 -1.80 7.20
C ASP A 160 5.99 -1.50 8.07
N GLU A 161 6.90 -0.69 7.55
CA GLU A 161 8.10 -0.21 8.23
C GLU A 161 7.87 0.97 9.18
N TYR A 162 6.69 1.59 9.17
CA TYR A 162 6.35 2.65 10.14
C TYR A 162 6.43 2.15 11.58
N ASP A 163 6.70 3.08 12.51
CA ASP A 163 6.70 2.79 13.93
C ASP A 163 5.32 2.34 14.44
N SER A 164 5.32 1.58 15.52
CA SER A 164 4.13 0.90 16.05
C SER A 164 3.20 1.85 16.81
N ALA A 165 3.77 2.74 17.65
CA ALA A 165 3.05 3.70 18.46
C ALA A 165 4.04 4.74 19.05
N PHE A 166 3.51 5.78 19.69
CA PHE A 166 4.38 6.79 20.34
C PHE A 166 5.27 6.19 21.45
N PHE A 167 4.84 5.11 22.07
CA PHE A 167 5.57 4.40 23.14
C PHE A 167 6.35 3.17 22.64
N ASP A 168 6.24 2.83 21.36
CA ASP A 168 6.98 1.72 20.73
C ASP A 168 7.45 2.17 19.34
N LYS A 169 8.72 2.52 19.23
CA LYS A 169 9.33 3.05 18.01
C LYS A 169 9.88 1.99 17.06
N ARG A 170 9.73 0.70 17.40
CA ARG A 170 10.03 -0.37 16.47
C ARG A 170 9.05 -0.36 15.31
N SER A 171 9.52 -0.73 14.12
CA SER A 171 8.64 -0.89 12.96
C SER A 171 7.56 -1.93 13.22
N LYS A 172 6.36 -1.70 12.68
CA LYS A 172 5.19 -2.58 12.87
C LYS A 172 5.49 -4.05 12.58
N PHE A 173 6.23 -4.31 11.51
CA PHE A 173 6.51 -5.68 11.04
C PHE A 173 7.36 -6.52 12.00
N VAL A 174 8.06 -5.93 12.95
CA VAL A 174 8.84 -6.67 13.96
C VAL A 174 7.95 -7.53 14.87
N HIS A 175 6.69 -7.12 15.03
CA HIS A 175 5.71 -7.85 15.83
C HIS A 175 5.16 -9.12 15.16
N TYR A 176 5.25 -9.24 13.81
CA TYR A 176 4.47 -10.21 13.05
C TYR A 176 5.06 -11.61 12.98
N ARG A 177 6.37 -11.77 13.18
CA ARG A 177 7.08 -13.06 13.22
C ARG A 177 6.70 -13.97 12.04
N PRO A 178 6.91 -13.57 10.79
CA PRO A 178 6.48 -14.35 9.63
C PRO A 178 7.31 -15.60 9.44
N ARG A 179 6.69 -16.67 8.95
CA ARG A 179 7.38 -17.86 8.44
C ARG A 179 7.71 -17.72 6.96
N THR A 180 6.92 -16.98 6.24
CA THR A 180 7.16 -16.60 4.84
C THR A 180 7.22 -15.08 4.76
N ALA A 181 8.33 -14.52 4.30
CA ALA A 181 8.52 -13.08 4.24
C ALA A 181 8.94 -12.66 2.82
N ILE A 182 8.16 -11.78 2.22
CA ILE A 182 8.53 -11.07 0.99
C ILE A 182 9.15 -9.73 1.40
N LEU A 183 10.39 -9.50 0.94
CA LEU A 183 11.06 -8.21 0.97
C LEU A 183 11.06 -7.70 -0.47
N ASN A 184 10.06 -6.87 -0.81
CA ASN A 184 9.73 -6.61 -2.21
C ASN A 184 10.70 -5.63 -2.88
N ASN A 185 11.11 -4.61 -2.16
CA ASN A 185 12.09 -3.60 -2.55
C ASN A 185 12.46 -2.75 -1.33
N LEU A 186 13.47 -1.91 -1.45
CA LEU A 186 13.88 -1.03 -0.37
C LEU A 186 14.53 0.23 -0.92
N GLU A 187 13.87 1.37 -0.73
CA GLU A 187 14.36 2.69 -1.07
C GLU A 187 14.18 3.63 0.13
N PHE A 188 14.80 4.80 0.08
CA PHE A 188 14.55 5.83 1.07
C PHE A 188 13.14 6.41 0.91
N ASP A 189 12.38 6.36 1.98
CA ASP A 189 11.06 6.99 2.13
C ASP A 189 10.79 7.27 3.62
N HIS A 190 9.61 7.79 3.93
CA HIS A 190 9.22 8.10 5.32
C HIS A 190 10.23 9.02 6.03
N ALA A 191 10.61 10.11 5.36
CA ALA A 191 11.59 11.07 5.84
C ALA A 191 11.20 11.76 7.17
N ASP A 192 9.93 11.65 7.56
CA ASP A 192 9.40 12.12 8.84
C ASP A 192 9.87 11.28 10.05
N ILE A 193 10.23 10.01 9.82
CA ILE A 193 10.67 9.10 10.89
C ILE A 193 12.05 8.47 10.66
N PHE A 194 12.56 8.46 9.44
CA PHE A 194 13.87 7.90 9.09
C PHE A 194 14.81 8.99 8.54
N PRO A 195 16.01 9.15 9.11
CA PRO A 195 16.98 10.14 8.62
C PRO A 195 17.65 9.74 7.31
N ASP A 196 17.80 8.44 7.05
CA ASP A 196 18.50 7.88 5.89
C ASP A 196 18.07 6.44 5.59
N LEU A 197 18.53 5.92 4.46
CA LEU A 197 18.26 4.54 4.04
C LEU A 197 18.84 3.52 5.03
N ALA A 198 20.00 3.79 5.62
CA ALA A 198 20.61 2.88 6.59
C ALA A 198 19.73 2.64 7.82
N ALA A 199 18.97 3.67 8.25
CA ALA A 199 18.01 3.53 9.35
C ALA A 199 16.87 2.57 8.98
N ILE A 200 16.37 2.63 7.75
CA ILE A 200 15.34 1.71 7.25
C ILE A 200 15.92 0.30 7.10
N GLU A 201 17.13 0.17 6.56
CA GLU A 201 17.81 -1.14 6.42
C GLU A 201 17.96 -1.83 7.80
N ARG A 202 18.26 -1.08 8.85
CA ARG A 202 18.30 -1.65 10.23
C ARG A 202 16.95 -2.21 10.68
N GLN A 203 15.86 -1.51 10.39
CA GLN A 203 14.51 -2.00 10.71
C GLN A 203 14.19 -3.27 9.94
N PHE A 204 14.50 -3.32 8.64
CA PHE A 204 14.32 -4.52 7.84
C PHE A 204 15.17 -5.68 8.36
N HIS A 205 16.37 -5.42 8.86
CA HIS A 205 17.19 -6.46 9.48
C HIS A 205 16.56 -6.98 10.79
N HIS A 206 15.89 -6.13 11.57
CA HIS A 206 15.12 -6.60 12.72
C HIS A 206 13.99 -7.55 12.30
N LEU A 207 13.33 -7.29 11.19
CA LEU A 207 12.36 -8.24 10.62
C LEU A 207 13.03 -9.57 10.24
N VAL A 208 14.13 -9.53 9.52
CA VAL A 208 14.89 -10.73 9.10
C VAL A 208 15.25 -11.61 10.30
N ARG A 209 15.64 -11.00 11.41
CA ARG A 209 15.95 -11.71 12.66
C ARG A 209 14.78 -12.50 13.25
N THR A 210 13.56 -12.16 12.87
CA THR A 210 12.34 -12.83 13.39
C THR A 210 11.88 -13.98 12.50
N VAL A 211 12.44 -14.13 11.30
CA VAL A 211 12.06 -15.21 10.37
C VAL A 211 12.81 -16.48 10.76
N PRO A 212 12.10 -17.60 11.00
CA PRO A 212 12.76 -18.83 11.46
C PRO A 212 13.62 -19.47 10.37
N GLY A 213 14.59 -20.30 10.79
CA GLY A 213 15.44 -21.05 9.87
C GLY A 213 14.68 -22.03 8.97
N GLU A 214 13.50 -22.47 9.38
CA GLU A 214 12.60 -23.31 8.58
C GLU A 214 11.61 -22.49 7.74
N GLY A 215 11.73 -21.17 7.74
CA GLY A 215 10.93 -20.26 6.94
C GLY A 215 11.49 -20.03 5.53
N LEU A 216 11.03 -18.96 4.90
CA LEU A 216 11.52 -18.52 3.58
C LEU A 216 11.49 -17.00 3.50
N ILE A 217 12.57 -16.43 2.98
CA ILE A 217 12.65 -15.03 2.57
C ILE A 217 12.69 -14.97 1.06
N ILE A 218 11.90 -14.07 0.47
CA ILE A 218 11.84 -13.84 -0.97
C ILE A 218 12.24 -12.39 -1.23
N ARG A 219 13.18 -12.15 -2.12
CA ARG A 219 13.65 -10.82 -2.51
C ARG A 219 13.97 -10.74 -4.00
N PRO A 220 13.92 -9.55 -4.61
CA PRO A 220 14.47 -9.34 -5.93
C PRO A 220 15.99 -9.56 -5.94
N SER A 221 16.50 -10.20 -6.99
CA SER A 221 17.94 -10.50 -7.13
C SER A 221 18.79 -9.25 -7.26
N ALA A 222 18.27 -8.21 -7.93
CA ALA A 222 19.00 -6.97 -8.24
C ALA A 222 18.91 -5.90 -7.13
N GLU A 223 18.18 -6.13 -6.06
CA GLU A 223 17.91 -5.13 -5.01
C GLU A 223 19.08 -5.07 -4.00
N LYS A 224 20.01 -4.14 -4.23
CA LYS A 224 21.25 -4.02 -3.44
C LYS A 224 21.01 -3.65 -1.98
N ALA A 225 20.00 -2.83 -1.67
CA ALA A 225 19.67 -2.49 -0.31
C ALA A 225 19.25 -3.72 0.49
N LEU A 226 18.45 -4.60 -0.10
CA LEU A 226 18.04 -5.86 0.52
C LEU A 226 19.21 -6.84 0.62
N GLU A 227 20.12 -6.86 -0.33
CA GLU A 227 21.36 -7.65 -0.24
C GLU A 227 22.18 -7.20 0.99
N ARG A 228 22.32 -5.89 1.23
CA ARG A 228 22.97 -5.37 2.43
C ARG A 228 22.27 -5.77 3.70
N VAL A 229 20.93 -5.71 3.71
CA VAL A 229 20.11 -6.14 4.86
C VAL A 229 20.38 -7.60 5.22
N LEU A 230 20.34 -8.49 4.24
CA LEU A 230 20.62 -9.91 4.48
C LEU A 230 22.10 -10.14 4.83
N GLY A 231 23.00 -9.32 4.34
CA GLY A 231 24.43 -9.34 4.68
C GLY A 231 24.73 -9.01 6.15
N MET A 232 23.81 -8.34 6.84
CA MET A 232 23.93 -8.11 8.29
C MET A 232 23.69 -9.38 9.12
N GLY A 233 23.13 -10.41 8.51
CA GLY A 233 22.84 -11.73 9.09
C GLY A 233 21.51 -12.27 8.57
N CYS A 234 21.53 -13.52 8.15
CA CYS A 234 20.35 -14.23 7.69
C CYS A 234 20.49 -15.72 8.01
N TRP A 235 19.46 -16.28 8.61
CA TRP A 235 19.45 -17.68 9.08
C TRP A 235 18.39 -18.51 8.36
N THR A 236 17.74 -17.89 7.38
CA THR A 236 16.58 -18.41 6.67
C THR A 236 16.94 -18.66 5.22
N PRO A 237 16.45 -19.74 4.55
CA PRO A 237 16.57 -19.90 3.11
C PRO A 237 16.02 -18.69 2.36
N VAL A 238 16.67 -18.31 1.26
CA VAL A 238 16.32 -17.17 0.43
C VAL A 238 16.04 -17.63 -0.98
N GLN A 239 14.92 -17.19 -1.56
CA GLN A 239 14.64 -17.27 -2.99
C GLN A 239 14.66 -15.86 -3.59
N THR A 240 15.12 -15.79 -4.83
CA THR A 240 15.27 -14.53 -5.55
C THR A 240 14.33 -14.44 -6.75
N THR A 241 13.90 -13.23 -7.06
CA THR A 241 13.01 -12.94 -8.18
C THR A 241 13.65 -11.94 -9.15
N GLY A 242 13.17 -11.92 -10.38
CA GLY A 242 13.64 -11.00 -11.40
C GLY A 242 14.86 -11.54 -12.17
N GLU A 243 15.52 -10.65 -12.90
CA GLU A 243 16.66 -11.01 -13.73
C GLU A 243 17.77 -11.65 -12.89
N GLY A 244 18.24 -12.81 -13.33
CA GLY A 244 19.26 -13.59 -12.60
C GLY A 244 18.71 -14.32 -11.37
N GLY A 245 17.44 -14.19 -11.04
CA GLY A 245 16.81 -14.89 -9.92
C GLY A 245 16.24 -16.25 -10.29
N GLN A 246 15.83 -17.00 -9.29
CA GLN A 246 15.17 -18.31 -9.47
C GLN A 246 13.78 -18.16 -10.10
N TRP A 247 13.06 -17.12 -9.74
CA TRP A 247 11.75 -16.77 -10.30
C TRP A 247 11.92 -15.67 -11.33
N GLN A 248 11.52 -15.94 -12.56
CA GLN A 248 11.63 -14.99 -13.67
C GLN A 248 10.33 -14.91 -14.44
N ALA A 249 10.14 -13.80 -15.14
CA ALA A 249 9.06 -13.60 -16.08
C ALA A 249 9.62 -13.44 -17.50
N ARG A 250 8.98 -14.09 -18.47
CA ARG A 250 9.20 -13.83 -19.89
C ARG A 250 8.00 -13.12 -20.45
N LEU A 251 8.18 -11.84 -20.82
CA LEU A 251 7.09 -11.01 -21.29
C LEU A 251 6.58 -11.50 -22.66
N LEU A 252 5.27 -11.63 -22.77
CA LEU A 252 4.55 -11.85 -24.02
C LEU A 252 3.88 -10.57 -24.53
N ALA A 253 3.69 -9.57 -23.64
CA ALA A 253 3.30 -8.22 -23.95
C ALA A 253 4.22 -7.25 -23.22
N GLU A 254 4.69 -6.20 -23.87
CA GLU A 254 5.66 -5.25 -23.32
C GLU A 254 5.14 -4.47 -22.12
N ASP A 255 3.83 -4.27 -22.03
CA ASP A 255 3.18 -3.57 -20.92
C ASP A 255 3.08 -4.41 -19.64
N GLY A 256 3.49 -5.68 -19.67
CA GLY A 256 3.39 -6.61 -18.53
C GLY A 256 2.00 -7.21 -18.33
N SER A 257 1.07 -7.00 -19.25
CA SER A 257 -0.27 -7.58 -19.16
C SER A 257 -0.33 -9.07 -19.48
N ARG A 258 0.72 -9.62 -20.09
CA ARG A 258 0.83 -11.03 -20.41
C ARG A 258 2.27 -11.50 -20.32
N PHE A 259 2.51 -12.55 -19.56
CA PHE A 259 3.86 -13.11 -19.35
C PHE A 259 3.82 -14.56 -18.90
N GLU A 260 4.90 -15.28 -19.19
CA GLU A 260 5.15 -16.60 -18.63
C GLU A 260 5.94 -16.50 -17.34
N VAL A 261 5.61 -17.36 -16.38
CA VAL A 261 6.33 -17.50 -15.10
C VAL A 261 7.31 -18.65 -15.22
N LEU A 262 8.57 -18.40 -14.89
CA LEU A 262 9.63 -19.42 -14.85
C LEU A 262 10.15 -19.58 -13.42
N PHE A 263 10.39 -20.83 -13.02
CA PHE A 263 11.07 -21.18 -11.79
C PHE A 263 12.24 -22.12 -12.13
N ASP A 264 13.47 -21.71 -11.76
CA ASP A 264 14.71 -22.38 -12.14
C ASP A 264 14.79 -22.68 -13.66
N GLY A 265 14.37 -21.71 -14.47
CA GLY A 265 14.40 -21.77 -15.93
C GLY A 265 13.28 -22.60 -16.58
N ILE A 266 12.40 -23.18 -15.80
CA ILE A 266 11.29 -24.02 -16.28
C ILE A 266 9.98 -23.22 -16.24
N VAL A 267 9.27 -23.17 -17.37
CA VAL A 267 7.96 -22.51 -17.48
C VAL A 267 6.96 -23.20 -16.56
N GLN A 268 6.33 -22.43 -15.70
CA GLN A 268 5.34 -22.92 -14.73
C GLN A 268 3.90 -22.61 -15.12
N GLY A 269 3.68 -21.57 -15.90
CA GLY A 269 2.36 -21.11 -16.31
C GLY A 269 2.43 -19.74 -16.96
N GLU A 270 1.28 -19.24 -17.38
CA GLU A 270 1.11 -17.95 -18.03
C GLU A 270 0.10 -17.12 -17.23
N VAL A 271 0.41 -15.82 -17.08
CA VAL A 271 -0.50 -14.81 -16.54
C VAL A 271 -0.94 -13.91 -17.68
N ASP A 272 -2.26 -13.76 -17.81
CA ASP A 272 -2.91 -12.85 -18.73
C ASP A 272 -3.95 -12.04 -17.94
N TRP A 273 -3.64 -10.80 -17.65
CA TRP A 273 -4.40 -9.94 -16.74
C TRP A 273 -4.51 -8.50 -17.21
N PRO A 274 -5.45 -7.70 -16.67
CA PRO A 274 -5.60 -6.30 -17.07
C PRO A 274 -4.56 -5.35 -16.43
N LEU A 275 -3.69 -5.81 -15.52
CA LEU A 275 -2.68 -4.98 -14.90
C LEU A 275 -1.53 -4.69 -15.88
N THR A 276 -0.93 -3.52 -15.70
CA THR A 276 0.21 -3.06 -16.50
C THR A 276 1.39 -2.70 -15.60
N GLY A 277 2.58 -2.65 -16.20
CA GLY A 277 3.81 -2.24 -15.54
C GLY A 277 4.65 -3.42 -15.05
N LEU A 278 5.96 -3.30 -15.23
CA LEU A 278 6.92 -4.34 -14.81
C LEU A 278 6.95 -4.50 -13.29
N HIS A 279 6.60 -3.47 -12.54
CA HIS A 279 6.45 -3.55 -11.09
C HIS A 279 5.36 -4.55 -10.67
N ASN A 280 4.26 -4.65 -11.41
CA ASN A 280 3.23 -5.63 -11.15
C ASN A 280 3.66 -7.05 -11.53
N VAL A 281 4.46 -7.20 -12.57
CA VAL A 281 5.09 -8.48 -12.92
C VAL A 281 6.01 -8.95 -11.77
N ALA A 282 6.82 -8.04 -11.22
CA ALA A 282 7.67 -8.32 -10.06
C ALA A 282 6.85 -8.70 -8.82
N ASN A 283 5.77 -7.98 -8.54
CA ASN A 283 4.84 -8.30 -7.46
C ASN A 283 4.24 -9.70 -7.61
N ALA A 284 3.88 -10.08 -8.85
CA ALA A 284 3.36 -11.41 -9.16
C ALA A 284 4.38 -12.51 -8.85
N LEU A 285 5.63 -12.36 -9.28
CA LEU A 285 6.68 -13.34 -9.02
C LEU A 285 6.90 -13.55 -7.52
N ALA A 286 6.93 -12.48 -6.74
CA ALA A 286 7.08 -12.56 -5.29
C ALA A 286 5.89 -13.30 -4.64
N SER A 287 4.68 -12.98 -5.05
CA SER A 287 3.47 -13.62 -4.51
C SER A 287 3.41 -15.12 -4.86
N LEU A 288 3.81 -15.50 -6.07
CA LEU A 288 3.87 -16.90 -6.50
C LEU A 288 4.92 -17.70 -5.72
N ALA A 289 6.07 -17.11 -5.48
CA ALA A 289 7.13 -17.74 -4.67
C ALA A 289 6.65 -17.99 -3.23
N ALA A 290 5.98 -17.01 -2.62
CA ALA A 290 5.42 -17.15 -1.28
C ALA A 290 4.29 -18.20 -1.22
N ALA A 291 3.41 -18.20 -2.21
CA ALA A 291 2.31 -19.17 -2.30
C ALA A 291 2.84 -20.60 -2.46
N ARG A 292 3.90 -20.79 -3.25
CA ARG A 292 4.54 -22.10 -3.40
C ARG A 292 5.08 -22.62 -2.08
N HIS A 293 5.63 -21.77 -1.25
CA HIS A 293 6.15 -22.13 0.08
C HIS A 293 5.07 -22.75 0.97
N VAL A 294 3.82 -22.37 0.81
CA VAL A 294 2.68 -22.93 1.57
C VAL A 294 1.87 -23.97 0.78
N GLY A 295 2.37 -24.43 -0.36
CA GLY A 295 1.83 -25.58 -1.08
C GLY A 295 0.97 -25.26 -2.31
N VAL A 296 0.90 -24.00 -2.77
CA VAL A 296 0.20 -23.67 -4.02
C VAL A 296 1.15 -23.86 -5.20
N MET A 297 0.77 -24.73 -6.14
CA MET A 297 1.54 -24.93 -7.36
C MET A 297 1.64 -23.64 -8.17
N PRO A 298 2.80 -23.30 -8.75
CA PRO A 298 2.95 -22.06 -9.53
C PRO A 298 1.96 -21.94 -10.70
N SER A 299 1.59 -23.04 -11.35
CA SER A 299 0.58 -23.07 -12.41
C SER A 299 -0.80 -22.67 -11.91
N GLN A 300 -1.20 -23.12 -10.72
CA GLN A 300 -2.45 -22.72 -10.06
C GLN A 300 -2.41 -21.24 -9.67
N GLY A 301 -1.26 -20.78 -9.15
CA GLY A 301 -1.05 -19.38 -8.81
C GLY A 301 -1.13 -18.45 -10.03
N ALA A 302 -0.55 -18.85 -11.15
CA ALA A 302 -0.64 -18.11 -12.41
C ALA A 302 -2.08 -18.00 -12.92
N ALA A 303 -2.85 -19.10 -12.85
CA ALA A 303 -4.27 -19.10 -13.20
C ALA A 303 -5.06 -18.15 -12.26
N ALA A 304 -4.78 -18.17 -10.97
CA ALA A 304 -5.39 -17.26 -9.99
C ALA A 304 -5.12 -15.81 -10.32
N LEU A 305 -3.85 -15.45 -10.63
CA LEU A 305 -3.46 -14.07 -10.98
C LEU A 305 -4.14 -13.59 -12.27
N SER A 306 -4.45 -14.47 -13.21
CA SER A 306 -5.21 -14.10 -14.41
C SER A 306 -6.65 -13.65 -14.09
N GLU A 307 -7.18 -13.97 -12.91
CA GLU A 307 -8.48 -13.53 -12.39
C GLU A 307 -8.36 -12.41 -11.34
N PHE A 308 -7.16 -11.91 -11.08
CA PHE A 308 -6.92 -10.84 -10.11
C PHE A 308 -7.43 -9.50 -10.64
N ARG A 309 -8.25 -8.83 -9.84
CA ARG A 309 -8.94 -7.58 -10.23
C ARG A 309 -8.26 -6.30 -9.76
N ASN A 310 -7.08 -6.41 -9.14
CA ASN A 310 -6.34 -5.30 -8.54
C ASN A 310 -7.00 -4.74 -7.26
N VAL A 311 -6.36 -3.75 -6.68
CA VAL A 311 -6.78 -3.02 -5.49
C VAL A 311 -7.38 -1.70 -5.92
N LYS A 312 -8.39 -1.21 -5.21
CA LYS A 312 -8.91 0.15 -5.40
C LYS A 312 -7.77 1.18 -5.31
N ARG A 313 -7.87 2.22 -6.12
CA ARG A 313 -6.88 3.30 -6.20
C ARG A 313 -5.49 2.85 -6.69
N ARG A 314 -5.41 1.78 -7.47
CA ARG A 314 -4.19 1.32 -8.16
C ARG A 314 -4.50 1.24 -9.65
N MET A 315 -4.29 2.35 -10.38
CA MET A 315 -4.74 2.54 -11.75
C MET A 315 -6.22 2.15 -11.94
N GLU A 316 -7.04 2.53 -10.97
CA GLU A 316 -8.47 2.28 -11.01
C GLU A 316 -9.12 3.23 -12.01
N LYS A 317 -9.76 2.67 -13.05
CA LYS A 317 -10.57 3.47 -13.99
C LYS A 317 -11.81 3.94 -13.25
N VAL A 318 -11.88 5.25 -13.00
CA VAL A 318 -12.99 5.84 -12.23
C VAL A 318 -14.06 6.46 -13.11
N ALA A 319 -13.73 6.88 -14.33
CA ALA A 319 -14.69 7.43 -15.29
C ALA A 319 -14.13 7.36 -16.71
N GLU A 320 -15.06 7.39 -17.67
CA GLU A 320 -14.78 7.68 -19.07
C GLU A 320 -15.83 8.68 -19.55
N VAL A 321 -15.40 9.89 -19.91
CA VAL A 321 -16.29 11.00 -20.24
C VAL A 321 -15.79 11.67 -21.50
N GLN A 322 -16.64 11.79 -22.52
CA GLN A 322 -16.29 12.42 -23.80
C GLN A 322 -15.05 11.81 -24.47
N GLY A 323 -14.82 10.51 -24.26
CA GLY A 323 -13.64 9.81 -24.77
C GLY A 323 -12.37 10.02 -23.93
N VAL A 324 -12.44 10.73 -22.81
CA VAL A 324 -11.34 10.90 -21.86
C VAL A 324 -11.48 9.90 -20.74
N THR A 325 -10.44 9.09 -20.49
CA THR A 325 -10.42 8.11 -19.41
C THR A 325 -9.71 8.68 -18.18
N LEU A 326 -10.35 8.59 -17.02
CA LEU A 326 -9.79 9.04 -15.74
C LEU A 326 -9.41 7.84 -14.87
N TYR A 327 -8.19 7.88 -14.33
CA TYR A 327 -7.67 6.88 -13.41
C TYR A 327 -7.36 7.49 -12.05
N ASP A 328 -7.65 6.73 -10.99
CA ASP A 328 -7.19 7.01 -9.62
C ASP A 328 -5.99 6.12 -9.31
N ASP A 329 -4.89 6.73 -8.89
CA ASP A 329 -3.68 6.01 -8.48
C ASP A 329 -3.11 6.56 -7.18
N PHE A 330 -2.65 5.67 -6.32
CA PHE A 330 -2.10 6.00 -5.01
C PHE A 330 -0.62 6.40 -5.03
N ALA A 331 0.01 6.45 -6.21
CA ALA A 331 1.43 6.77 -6.34
C ALA A 331 1.77 8.11 -5.69
N HIS A 332 2.79 8.11 -4.85
CA HIS A 332 3.25 9.29 -4.10
C HIS A 332 4.78 9.29 -3.89
N HIS A 333 5.50 8.51 -4.67
CA HIS A 333 6.96 8.42 -4.70
C HIS A 333 7.42 8.43 -6.15
N PRO A 334 8.57 9.05 -6.49
CA PRO A 334 9.04 9.11 -7.89
C PRO A 334 9.10 7.75 -8.59
N THR A 335 9.58 6.71 -7.93
CA THR A 335 9.61 5.35 -8.48
C THR A 335 8.22 4.83 -8.81
N ALA A 336 7.26 5.00 -7.92
CA ALA A 336 5.88 4.57 -8.14
C ALA A 336 5.21 5.36 -9.29
N ILE A 337 5.43 6.67 -9.36
CA ILE A 337 4.93 7.53 -10.44
C ILE A 337 5.50 7.05 -11.78
N ALA A 338 6.82 6.86 -11.85
CA ALA A 338 7.51 6.45 -13.07
C ALA A 338 7.03 5.09 -13.58
N THR A 339 6.94 4.09 -12.70
CA THR A 339 6.53 2.73 -13.08
C THR A 339 5.08 2.65 -13.51
N THR A 340 4.20 3.40 -12.86
CA THR A 340 2.78 3.49 -13.23
C THR A 340 2.61 4.13 -14.62
N LEU A 341 3.26 5.25 -14.88
CA LEU A 341 3.19 5.94 -16.18
C LEU A 341 3.85 5.12 -17.29
N ASP A 342 4.96 4.44 -17.03
CA ASP A 342 5.60 3.57 -18.00
C ASP A 342 4.67 2.41 -18.43
N GLY A 343 4.01 1.77 -17.47
CA GLY A 343 3.05 0.72 -17.76
C GLY A 343 1.88 1.21 -18.62
N LEU A 344 1.31 2.36 -18.27
CA LEU A 344 0.23 2.96 -19.05
C LEU A 344 0.71 3.34 -20.47
N ARG A 345 1.87 3.97 -20.60
CA ARG A 345 2.44 4.34 -21.91
C ARG A 345 2.60 3.13 -22.82
N LYS A 346 3.13 2.04 -22.32
CA LYS A 346 3.28 0.80 -23.09
C LYS A 346 1.94 0.19 -23.48
N GLN A 347 0.92 0.34 -22.66
CA GLN A 347 -0.42 -0.15 -22.95
C GLN A 347 -1.11 0.65 -24.06
N VAL A 348 -1.03 1.97 -23.99
CA VAL A 348 -1.82 2.86 -24.89
C VAL A 348 -1.05 3.29 -26.13
N GLY A 349 0.26 3.11 -26.18
CA GLY A 349 1.11 3.48 -27.30
C GLY A 349 1.57 4.94 -27.27
N ALA A 350 2.48 5.28 -28.18
CA ALA A 350 3.13 6.60 -28.22
C ALA A 350 2.20 7.74 -28.63
N ASP A 351 1.18 7.46 -29.44
CA ASP A 351 0.29 8.46 -30.03
C ASP A 351 -0.86 8.87 -29.11
N THR A 352 -1.11 8.14 -28.05
CA THR A 352 -2.17 8.42 -27.08
C THR A 352 -1.72 9.50 -26.10
N GLN A 353 -2.55 10.53 -25.93
CA GLN A 353 -2.26 11.58 -24.95
C GLN A 353 -2.39 11.06 -23.53
N VAL A 354 -1.34 11.25 -22.72
CA VAL A 354 -1.31 10.93 -21.29
C VAL A 354 -1.05 12.21 -20.50
N ILE A 355 -1.99 12.55 -19.63
CA ILE A 355 -1.89 13.69 -18.70
C ILE A 355 -1.74 13.15 -17.29
N ALA A 356 -0.66 13.48 -16.61
CA ALA A 356 -0.44 13.17 -15.21
C ALA A 356 -0.87 14.35 -14.33
N ILE A 357 -1.58 14.07 -13.24
CA ILE A 357 -1.94 15.05 -12.20
C ILE A 357 -1.35 14.53 -10.89
N VAL A 358 -0.48 15.30 -10.26
CA VAL A 358 0.26 14.86 -9.06
C VAL A 358 0.03 15.81 -7.90
N GLU A 359 -0.40 15.25 -6.77
CA GLU A 359 -0.48 15.94 -5.47
C GLU A 359 0.69 15.51 -4.57
N PRO A 360 1.66 16.39 -4.27
CA PRO A 360 2.74 16.09 -3.33
C PRO A 360 2.23 16.20 -1.89
N ARG A 361 1.59 15.15 -1.40
CA ARG A 361 0.84 15.14 -0.15
C ARG A 361 1.49 14.32 0.97
N SER A 362 2.18 13.22 0.67
CA SER A 362 2.82 12.38 1.69
C SER A 362 3.82 13.21 2.52
N ASN A 363 4.14 12.77 3.74
CA ASN A 363 5.08 13.46 4.59
C ASN A 363 6.44 13.67 3.90
N SER A 364 6.97 12.65 3.25
CA SER A 364 8.23 12.76 2.49
C SER A 364 8.12 13.76 1.33
N MET A 365 7.01 13.76 0.61
CA MET A 365 6.76 14.71 -0.48
C MET A 365 6.66 16.15 0.03
N LYS A 366 5.96 16.39 1.13
CA LYS A 366 5.83 17.71 1.75
C LYS A 366 7.17 18.23 2.26
N LEU A 367 8.04 17.37 2.75
CA LEU A 367 9.39 17.71 3.20
C LEU A 367 10.36 17.97 2.04
N GLY A 368 9.97 17.66 0.81
CA GLY A 368 10.83 17.81 -0.36
C GLY A 368 11.92 16.75 -0.48
N ALA A 369 11.81 15.64 0.26
CA ALA A 369 12.80 14.56 0.23
C ALA A 369 12.96 13.93 -1.16
N HIS A 370 11.93 13.96 -1.97
CA HIS A 370 11.89 13.34 -3.31
C HIS A 370 11.88 14.36 -4.46
N ARG A 371 12.02 15.66 -4.17
CA ARG A 371 11.89 16.72 -5.19
C ARG A 371 12.80 16.54 -6.40
N ASP A 372 14.01 16.05 -6.20
CA ASP A 372 15.00 15.91 -7.27
C ASP A 372 14.66 14.75 -8.23
N GLY A 373 13.89 13.76 -7.79
CA GLY A 373 13.44 12.63 -8.61
C GLY A 373 12.12 12.88 -9.33
N LEU A 374 11.36 13.92 -8.96
CA LEU A 374 10.03 14.16 -9.51
C LEU A 374 10.02 14.54 -11.01
N PRO A 375 10.94 15.40 -11.52
CA PRO A 375 10.94 15.73 -12.93
C PRO A 375 11.08 14.53 -13.85
N ASP A 376 11.94 13.58 -13.53
CA ASP A 376 12.14 12.37 -14.33
C ASP A 376 11.01 11.37 -14.18
N SER A 377 10.31 11.36 -13.06
CA SER A 377 9.22 10.41 -12.79
C SER A 377 8.04 10.53 -13.74
N VAL A 378 7.82 11.72 -14.33
CA VAL A 378 6.68 12.01 -15.21
C VAL A 378 7.01 11.94 -16.70
N ARG A 379 8.22 11.52 -17.07
CA ARG A 379 8.69 11.52 -18.48
C ARG A 379 7.78 10.78 -19.45
N GLN A 380 7.10 9.75 -19.01
CA GLN A 380 6.25 8.93 -19.87
C GLN A 380 4.87 9.56 -20.12
N ALA A 381 4.53 10.64 -19.44
CA ALA A 381 3.37 11.45 -19.77
C ALA A 381 3.70 12.49 -20.84
N ASP A 382 2.67 13.00 -21.52
CA ASP A 382 2.83 14.10 -22.47
C ASP A 382 2.76 15.45 -21.77
N GLN A 383 2.17 15.48 -20.58
CA GLN A 383 2.00 16.68 -19.77
C GLN A 383 1.81 16.31 -18.31
N VAL A 384 2.25 17.18 -17.41
CA VAL A 384 2.00 17.05 -15.98
C VAL A 384 1.42 18.34 -15.40
N LEU A 385 0.39 18.17 -14.58
CA LEU A 385 -0.21 19.20 -13.73
C LEU A 385 0.14 18.90 -12.28
N TRP A 386 0.90 19.79 -11.66
CA TRP A 386 1.28 19.69 -10.25
C TRP A 386 0.31 20.50 -9.40
N TYR A 387 -0.25 19.91 -8.37
CA TYR A 387 -1.01 20.65 -7.38
C TYR A 387 -0.10 21.17 -6.28
N ALA A 388 -0.13 22.48 -6.06
CA ALA A 388 0.60 23.12 -4.98
C ALA A 388 -0.28 23.22 -3.72
N PRO A 389 -0.17 22.29 -2.75
CA PRO A 389 -0.96 22.37 -1.54
C PRO A 389 -0.50 23.56 -0.69
N PRO A 390 -1.40 24.15 0.14
CA PRO A 390 -0.98 25.12 1.14
C PRO A 390 0.09 24.50 2.07
N ASN A 391 1.09 25.28 2.43
CA ASN A 391 2.17 24.86 3.34
C ASN A 391 3.14 23.80 2.78
N LEU A 392 3.32 23.73 1.47
CA LEU A 392 4.42 22.97 0.90
C LEU A 392 5.74 23.65 1.26
N GLY A 393 6.66 22.92 1.90
CA GLY A 393 7.89 23.48 2.47
C GLY A 393 9.02 23.72 1.48
N TRP A 394 8.78 23.62 0.15
CA TRP A 394 9.78 23.75 -0.90
C TRP A 394 9.16 24.31 -2.20
N ASP A 395 10.02 24.75 -3.12
CA ASP A 395 9.61 25.40 -4.37
C ASP A 395 9.23 24.36 -5.45
N LEU A 396 7.95 24.07 -5.55
CA LEU A 396 7.40 23.17 -6.57
C LEU A 396 7.56 23.73 -7.99
N ALA A 397 7.47 25.06 -8.16
CA ALA A 397 7.63 25.69 -9.47
C ALA A 397 9.05 25.48 -10.02
N ALA A 398 10.06 25.57 -9.19
CA ALA A 398 11.45 25.29 -9.57
C ALA A 398 11.65 23.83 -10.00
N THR A 399 10.98 22.88 -9.34
CA THR A 399 10.99 21.47 -9.70
C THR A 399 10.23 21.23 -11.00
N ALA A 400 9.07 21.81 -11.15
CA ALA A 400 8.26 21.71 -12.38
C ALA A 400 9.00 22.25 -13.61
N ALA A 401 9.80 23.30 -13.46
CA ALA A 401 10.60 23.86 -14.54
C ALA A 401 11.71 22.91 -15.03
N GLN A 402 12.07 21.90 -14.28
CA GLN A 402 13.07 20.89 -14.67
C GLN A 402 12.48 19.71 -15.46
N CYS A 403 11.16 19.62 -15.57
CA CYS A 403 10.50 18.56 -16.33
C CYS A 403 10.84 18.66 -17.83
N ALA A 404 11.12 17.53 -18.47
CA ALA A 404 11.37 17.44 -19.90
C ALA A 404 10.09 17.56 -20.75
N ILE A 405 8.94 17.46 -20.11
CA ILE A 405 7.61 17.57 -20.73
C ILE A 405 6.92 18.86 -20.30
N PRO A 406 5.88 19.32 -21.01
CA PRO A 406 5.05 20.42 -20.56
C PRO A 406 4.56 20.22 -19.14
N SER A 407 4.82 21.20 -18.28
CA SER A 407 4.61 21.12 -16.85
C SER A 407 4.00 22.41 -16.33
N GLN A 408 2.97 22.30 -15.51
CA GLN A 408 2.28 23.45 -14.92
C GLN A 408 1.96 23.20 -13.46
N VAL A 409 2.13 24.24 -12.65
CA VAL A 409 1.72 24.24 -11.23
C VAL A 409 0.37 24.91 -11.11
N CYS A 410 -0.55 24.27 -10.39
CA CYS A 410 -1.90 24.77 -10.13
C CYS A 410 -2.11 24.89 -8.61
N ASP A 411 -2.66 26.03 -8.18
CA ASP A 411 -2.92 26.31 -6.76
C ASP A 411 -4.30 25.85 -6.30
N THR A 412 -5.20 25.56 -7.24
CA THR A 412 -6.59 25.17 -6.97
C THR A 412 -6.99 23.96 -7.79
N LEU A 413 -8.00 23.24 -7.32
CA LEU A 413 -8.60 22.14 -8.07
C LEU A 413 -9.30 22.64 -9.34
N GLU A 414 -9.92 23.81 -9.27
CA GLU A 414 -10.58 24.47 -10.39
C GLU A 414 -9.60 24.77 -11.52
N ALA A 415 -8.38 25.22 -11.20
CA ALA A 415 -7.32 25.44 -12.17
C ALA A 415 -6.90 24.14 -12.86
N ILE A 416 -6.79 23.03 -12.13
CA ILE A 416 -6.50 21.71 -12.70
C ILE A 416 -7.62 21.29 -13.67
N ILE A 417 -8.87 21.41 -13.24
CA ILE A 417 -10.04 21.03 -14.03
C ILE A 417 -10.07 21.83 -15.34
N GLU A 418 -9.86 23.14 -15.27
CA GLU A 418 -9.86 23.99 -16.47
C GLU A 418 -8.73 23.62 -17.44
N GLN A 419 -7.53 23.32 -16.93
CA GLN A 419 -6.43 22.87 -17.77
C GLN A 419 -6.75 21.55 -18.49
N VAL A 420 -7.33 20.58 -17.80
CA VAL A 420 -7.73 19.31 -18.41
C VAL A 420 -8.82 19.52 -19.45
N ARG A 421 -9.83 20.35 -19.17
CA ARG A 421 -10.90 20.68 -20.14
C ARG A 421 -10.36 21.28 -21.42
N GLN A 422 -9.38 22.18 -21.32
CA GLN A 422 -8.79 22.84 -22.46
C GLN A 422 -7.87 21.96 -23.30
N GLN A 423 -7.21 21.01 -22.70
CA GLN A 423 -6.08 20.30 -23.28
C GLN A 423 -6.34 18.82 -23.57
N ALA A 424 -7.25 18.17 -22.86
CA ALA A 424 -7.57 16.77 -23.09
C ALA A 424 -8.28 16.57 -24.42
N ARG A 425 -7.76 15.67 -25.24
CA ARG A 425 -8.32 15.29 -26.53
C ARG A 425 -9.16 14.02 -26.36
N PRO A 426 -10.10 13.72 -27.25
CA PRO A 426 -10.74 12.41 -27.28
C PRO A 426 -9.69 11.29 -27.37
N GLY A 427 -9.80 10.29 -26.50
CA GLY A 427 -8.82 9.22 -26.33
C GLY A 427 -7.76 9.50 -25.26
N ALA A 428 -7.69 10.70 -24.67
CA ALA A 428 -6.75 11.04 -23.63
C ALA A 428 -6.91 10.16 -22.39
N GLN A 429 -5.77 9.84 -21.78
CA GLN A 429 -5.68 9.11 -20.50
C GLN A 429 -5.21 10.10 -19.42
N VAL A 430 -6.01 10.29 -18.39
CA VAL A 430 -5.70 11.21 -17.29
C VAL A 430 -5.49 10.40 -16.03
N VAL A 431 -4.28 10.46 -15.46
CA VAL A 431 -3.92 9.73 -14.24
C VAL A 431 -3.82 10.70 -13.08
N ILE A 432 -4.67 10.52 -12.08
CA ILE A 432 -4.72 11.34 -10.88
C ILE A 432 -3.98 10.60 -9.77
N MET A 433 -2.84 11.15 -9.32
CA MET A 433 -1.91 10.52 -8.38
C MET A 433 -1.89 11.26 -7.05
N SER A 434 -2.39 10.61 -6.01
CA SER A 434 -2.40 11.13 -4.64
C SER A 434 -2.56 10.00 -3.63
N ASN A 435 -1.92 10.09 -2.48
CA ASN A 435 -2.17 9.19 -1.36
C ASN A 435 -3.30 9.68 -0.43
N GLY A 436 -4.07 10.68 -0.84
CA GLY A 436 -5.22 11.21 -0.13
C GLY A 436 -6.48 11.29 -1.00
N GLY A 437 -7.49 11.95 -0.50
CA GLY A 437 -8.76 12.13 -1.22
C GLY A 437 -8.74 13.19 -2.32
N PHE A 438 -7.68 13.97 -2.41
CA PHE A 438 -7.47 15.05 -3.39
C PHE A 438 -8.69 15.96 -3.59
N GLY A 439 -9.35 16.31 -2.48
CA GLY A 439 -10.51 17.21 -2.49
C GLY A 439 -11.68 16.75 -3.37
N GLY A 440 -11.75 15.45 -3.70
CA GLY A 440 -12.77 14.90 -4.58
C GLY A 440 -12.57 15.26 -6.06
N LEU A 441 -11.33 15.56 -6.46
CA LEU A 441 -10.97 15.95 -7.83
C LEU A 441 -11.53 14.99 -8.89
N HIS A 442 -11.50 13.69 -8.64
CA HIS A 442 -11.97 12.66 -9.58
C HIS A 442 -13.42 12.91 -10.03
N GLY A 443 -14.33 13.07 -9.06
CA GLY A 443 -15.75 13.32 -9.36
C GLY A 443 -15.99 14.70 -9.96
N LYS A 444 -15.29 15.73 -9.48
CA LYS A 444 -15.39 17.10 -9.99
C LYS A 444 -14.92 17.20 -11.44
N LEU A 445 -13.80 16.52 -11.75
CA LEU A 445 -13.26 16.50 -13.10
C LEU A 445 -14.18 15.73 -14.06
N ALA A 446 -14.70 14.57 -13.64
CA ALA A 446 -15.65 13.80 -14.44
C ALA A 446 -16.91 14.63 -14.76
N ALA A 447 -17.46 15.32 -13.78
CA ALA A 447 -18.61 16.19 -13.96
C ALA A 447 -18.31 17.35 -14.94
N ALA A 448 -17.16 18.00 -14.78
CA ALA A 448 -16.76 19.12 -15.62
C ALA A 448 -16.47 18.72 -17.08
N LEU A 449 -16.01 17.50 -17.33
CA LEU A 449 -15.82 16.96 -18.68
C LEU A 449 -17.13 16.56 -19.36
N ALA A 450 -18.19 16.35 -18.59
CA ALA A 450 -19.53 16.00 -19.10
C ALA A 450 -20.31 17.24 -19.61
N GLU A 451 -19.94 18.46 -19.17
CA GLU A 451 -20.52 19.74 -19.61
C GLU A 451 -20.02 20.16 -20.99
#